data_906590f8f35892f274da1c8459868a37
#
_entry.id   906590f8f35892f274da1c8459868a37
#
_cell.length_a   1.000
_cell.length_b   1.000
_cell.length_c   1.000
_cell.angle_alpha   90.00
_cell.angle_beta   90.00
_cell.angle_gamma   90.00
#
_symmetry.space_group_name_H-M   'P 1'
#
loop_
_entity.id
_entity.type
_entity.pdbx_description
1 polymer ?
#
loop_
_entity_poly.entity_id
_entity_poly.type
_entity_poly.pdbx_seq_one_letter_code
_entity_poly.pdbx_strand_id
1 'polypeptide(L)'
;MKKIFKKLFAKNRIDLIQQNLKVNNPNILEIGIHRGDFSKQLILKFNPKKLYLVDPWIAYNDFVYKNSWYGNSDKSNQKIQDKYYLDLLKYFEKYIYEKRVEVHRKTSDEFFLTNENIFDLIYIDGNHLFEFVKRDILNSLKFITEDGIIVLDD
;
A
#
# COMPACT_ATOMS: atom_id res chain seq x y z
N MET A 1 -13.06 16.46 12.87
CA MET A 1 -13.21 16.84 11.45
C MET A 1 -12.02 16.23 10.69
N LYS A 2 -12.26 15.15 9.95
CA LYS A 2 -11.20 14.41 9.22
C LYS A 2 -10.57 15.33 8.18
N LYS A 3 -9.26 15.64 8.31
CA LYS A 3 -8.52 16.43 7.32
C LYS A 3 -8.25 15.55 6.09
N ILE A 4 -9.06 15.74 5.06
CA ILE A 4 -8.88 15.10 3.76
C ILE A 4 -8.14 16.11 2.87
N PHE A 5 -6.99 15.71 2.34
CA PHE A 5 -6.21 16.28 1.25
C PHE A 5 -5.57 17.67 1.41
N LYS A 6 -4.24 17.68 1.48
CA LYS A 6 -3.41 18.73 0.92
C LYS A 6 -2.47 18.11 -0.10
N LYS A 7 -2.68 18.39 -1.40
CA LYS A 7 -1.66 18.25 -2.43
C LYS A 7 -0.67 19.39 -2.20
N LEU A 8 0.35 19.15 -1.40
CA LEU A 8 1.47 20.06 -1.23
C LEU A 8 2.58 19.60 -2.19
N PHE A 9 3.27 20.54 -2.84
CA PHE A 9 4.46 20.30 -3.64
C PHE A 9 5.61 19.85 -2.73
N ALA A 10 5.53 18.62 -2.25
CA ALA A 10 6.63 17.98 -1.55
C ALA A 10 7.64 17.47 -2.59
N LYS A 11 8.93 17.57 -2.30
CA LYS A 11 9.99 17.08 -3.20
C LYS A 11 9.93 15.57 -3.42
N ASN A 12 9.33 14.84 -2.48
CA ASN A 12 9.00 13.42 -2.60
C ASN A 12 7.82 13.04 -1.68
N ARG A 13 7.22 11.86 -1.93
CA ARG A 13 6.07 11.32 -1.21
C ARG A 13 6.32 11.12 0.30
N ILE A 14 7.51 10.66 0.64
CA ILE A 14 7.91 10.41 2.04
C ILE A 14 7.92 11.71 2.84
N ASP A 15 8.45 12.79 2.29
CA ASP A 15 8.48 14.09 2.97
C ASP A 15 7.07 14.63 3.23
N LEU A 16 6.16 14.43 2.26
CA LEU A 16 4.75 14.80 2.43
C LEU A 16 4.10 14.05 3.59
N ILE A 17 4.29 12.73 3.63
CA ILE A 17 3.78 11.89 4.71
C ILE A 17 4.37 12.34 6.05
N GLN A 18 5.69 12.52 6.13
CA GLN A 18 6.37 12.92 7.36
C GLN A 18 5.90 14.27 7.92
N GLN A 19 5.56 15.23 7.05
CA GLN A 19 5.03 16.53 7.46
C GLN A 19 3.62 16.46 8.05
N ASN A 20 2.82 15.46 7.66
CA ASN A 20 1.42 15.36 8.02
C ASN A 20 1.12 14.27 9.04
N LEU A 21 1.92 13.19 9.08
CA LEU A 21 1.77 12.12 10.06
C LEU A 21 2.44 12.51 11.37
N LYS A 22 1.64 12.63 12.44
CA LYS A 22 2.10 13.10 13.76
C LYS A 22 2.36 11.97 14.75
N VAL A 23 2.13 10.73 14.35
CA VAL A 23 2.27 9.56 15.22
C VAL A 23 3.69 9.00 15.12
N ASN A 24 4.32 8.75 16.25
CA ASN A 24 5.59 8.03 16.32
C ASN A 24 5.32 6.52 16.26
N ASN A 25 6.16 5.79 15.51
CA ASN A 25 6.01 4.34 15.30
C ASN A 25 4.59 3.95 14.84
N PRO A 26 4.09 4.49 13.72
CA PRO A 26 2.71 4.30 13.27
C PRO A 26 2.41 2.85 12.87
N ASN A 27 1.14 2.45 12.93
CA ASN A 27 0.63 1.31 12.18
C ASN A 27 0.35 1.77 10.74
N ILE A 28 0.99 1.13 9.76
CA ILE A 28 0.92 1.52 8.36
C ILE A 28 0.29 0.41 7.54
N LEU A 29 -0.64 0.77 6.66
CA LEU A 29 -1.14 -0.08 5.58
C LEU A 29 -0.69 0.51 4.24
N GLU A 30 -0.08 -0.33 3.40
CA GLU A 30 0.22 -0.02 2.00
C GLU A 30 -0.59 -0.97 1.09
N ILE A 31 -1.33 -0.39 0.15
CA ILE A 31 -2.12 -1.11 -0.86
C ILE A 31 -1.48 -0.86 -2.22
N GLY A 32 -1.08 -1.94 -2.91
CA GLY A 32 -0.32 -1.87 -4.16
C GLY A 32 1.17 -1.75 -3.91
N ILE A 33 1.84 -2.89 -3.85
CA ILE A 33 3.24 -3.00 -3.43
C ILE A 33 4.19 -3.11 -4.62
N HIS A 34 3.77 -3.85 -5.64
CA HIS A 34 4.58 -4.15 -6.80
C HIS A 34 5.95 -4.75 -6.42
N ARG A 35 7.05 -3.97 -6.53
CA ARG A 35 8.42 -4.40 -6.17
C ARG A 35 8.80 -4.10 -4.72
N GLY A 36 7.95 -3.39 -4.00
CA GLY A 36 8.19 -3.00 -2.61
C GLY A 36 9.20 -1.87 -2.43
N ASP A 37 9.47 -1.07 -3.45
CA ASP A 37 10.46 0.02 -3.33
C ASP A 37 9.98 1.12 -2.40
N PHE A 38 8.69 1.39 -2.37
CA PHE A 38 8.12 2.35 -1.42
C PHE A 38 7.97 1.74 -0.02
N SER A 39 7.58 0.46 0.08
CA SER A 39 7.54 -0.29 1.34
C SER A 39 8.86 -0.23 2.11
N LYS A 40 10.00 -0.37 1.39
CA LYS A 40 11.35 -0.25 1.94
C LYS A 40 11.61 1.14 2.53
N GLN A 41 11.10 2.19 1.89
CA GLN A 41 11.21 3.55 2.41
C GLN A 41 10.34 3.74 3.65
N LEU A 42 9.11 3.20 3.67
CA LEU A 42 8.21 3.27 4.81
C LEU A 42 8.83 2.64 6.07
N ILE A 43 9.36 1.41 5.96
CA ILE A 43 9.94 0.72 7.11
C ILE A 43 11.16 1.45 7.69
N LEU A 44 12.03 1.99 6.81
CA LEU A 44 13.24 2.69 7.22
C LEU A 44 12.96 4.10 7.78
N LYS A 45 12.01 4.83 7.17
CA LYS A 45 11.78 6.23 7.51
C LYS A 45 10.90 6.42 8.73
N PHE A 46 9.84 5.60 8.86
CA PHE A 46 8.86 5.77 9.93
C PHE A 46 9.07 4.79 11.09
N ASN A 47 9.93 3.77 10.91
CA ASN A 47 10.14 2.73 11.92
C ASN A 47 8.80 2.28 12.54
N PRO A 48 7.83 1.81 11.73
CA PRO A 48 6.48 1.56 12.18
C PRO A 48 6.42 0.47 13.24
N LYS A 49 5.42 0.56 14.11
CA LYS A 49 5.07 -0.53 15.04
C LYS A 49 4.70 -1.76 14.23
N LYS A 50 3.91 -1.58 13.17
CA LYS A 50 3.59 -2.62 12.21
C LYS A 50 3.31 -2.06 10.83
N LEU A 51 3.82 -2.73 9.80
CA LEU A 51 3.61 -2.43 8.39
C LEU A 51 2.86 -3.60 7.73
N TYR A 52 1.70 -3.32 7.19
CA TYR A 52 0.87 -4.26 6.44
C TYR A 52 1.02 -3.97 4.95
N LEU A 53 1.40 -4.99 4.19
CA LEU A 53 1.65 -4.92 2.75
C LEU A 53 0.63 -5.76 2.02
N VAL A 54 -0.22 -5.12 1.20
CA VAL A 54 -1.34 -5.78 0.52
C VAL A 54 -1.22 -5.60 -0.99
N ASP A 55 -1.00 -6.71 -1.70
CA ASP A 55 -0.95 -6.75 -3.17
C ASP A 55 -1.33 -8.16 -3.63
N PRO A 56 -2.13 -8.34 -4.66
CA PRO A 56 -2.47 -9.67 -5.16
C PRO A 56 -1.31 -10.35 -5.91
N TRP A 57 -0.35 -9.59 -6.45
CA TRP A 57 0.69 -10.07 -7.37
C TRP A 57 0.13 -11.01 -8.44
N ILE A 58 -0.96 -10.56 -9.07
CA ILE A 58 -1.65 -11.29 -10.15
C ILE A 58 -1.37 -10.60 -11.47
N ALA A 59 -1.04 -11.41 -12.48
CA ALA A 59 -0.95 -10.94 -13.85
C ALA A 59 -2.35 -10.87 -14.47
N TYR A 60 -2.83 -9.66 -14.73
CA TYR A 60 -4.11 -9.43 -15.39
C TYR A 60 -3.95 -9.46 -16.91
N ASN A 61 -4.68 -10.37 -17.58
CA ASN A 61 -4.63 -10.57 -19.02
C ASN A 61 -5.87 -10.05 -19.75
N ASP A 62 -6.80 -9.38 -19.06
CA ASP A 62 -7.98 -8.85 -19.71
C ASP A 62 -7.71 -7.57 -20.53
N PHE A 63 -8.67 -7.23 -21.41
CA PHE A 63 -8.53 -6.12 -22.35
C PHE A 63 -8.41 -4.76 -21.66
N VAL A 64 -9.08 -4.58 -20.52
CA VAL A 64 -9.07 -3.32 -19.75
C VAL A 64 -7.67 -3.06 -19.20
N TYR A 65 -7.04 -4.10 -18.64
CA TYR A 65 -5.71 -4.00 -18.08
C TYR A 65 -4.61 -3.93 -19.15
N LYS A 66 -4.76 -4.61 -20.29
CA LYS A 66 -3.78 -4.55 -21.41
C LYS A 66 -3.65 -3.15 -22.01
N ASN A 67 -4.72 -2.38 -22.01
CA ASN A 67 -4.75 -1.03 -22.58
C ASN A 67 -4.63 0.08 -21.53
N SER A 68 -4.61 -0.25 -20.27
CA SER A 68 -4.32 0.70 -19.19
C SER A 68 -2.81 0.87 -19.03
N TRP A 69 -2.40 1.94 -18.36
CA TRP A 69 -1.00 2.17 -17.98
C TRP A 69 -0.36 0.98 -17.22
N TYR A 70 -1.22 0.10 -16.68
CA TYR A 70 -0.88 -1.16 -16.01
C TYR A 70 -0.57 -2.33 -16.96
N GLY A 71 -0.85 -2.21 -18.24
CA GLY A 71 -0.66 -3.28 -19.24
C GLY A 71 0.78 -3.48 -19.70
N ASN A 72 1.77 -2.97 -19.00
CA ASN A 72 3.18 -3.21 -19.29
C ASN A 72 3.51 -4.71 -19.24
N SER A 73 4.47 -5.14 -20.07
CA SER A 73 4.93 -6.52 -20.23
C SER A 73 5.19 -7.27 -18.92
N ASP A 74 5.67 -6.55 -17.91
CA ASP A 74 5.97 -7.12 -16.58
C ASP A 74 4.70 -7.50 -15.81
N LYS A 75 3.62 -6.72 -15.96
CA LYS A 75 2.36 -6.94 -15.22
C LYS A 75 1.48 -8.02 -15.85
N SER A 76 1.73 -8.39 -17.10
CA SER A 76 1.03 -9.47 -17.80
C SER A 76 1.70 -10.85 -17.62
N ASN A 77 2.80 -10.95 -16.89
CA ASN A 77 3.55 -12.18 -16.69
C ASN A 77 3.52 -12.64 -15.22
N GLN A 78 2.79 -13.73 -14.96
CA GLN A 78 2.64 -14.27 -13.60
C GLN A 78 3.97 -14.64 -12.94
N LYS A 79 4.94 -15.17 -13.69
CA LYS A 79 6.27 -15.51 -13.15
C LYS A 79 7.01 -14.28 -12.64
N ILE A 80 6.82 -13.13 -13.29
CA ILE A 80 7.42 -11.87 -12.86
C ILE A 80 6.73 -11.39 -11.57
N GLN A 81 5.39 -11.48 -11.49
CA GLN A 81 4.64 -11.13 -10.27
C GLN A 81 5.04 -12.02 -9.09
N ASP A 82 5.16 -13.33 -9.31
CA ASP A 82 5.62 -14.29 -8.31
C ASP A 82 7.05 -13.97 -7.85
N LYS A 83 7.94 -13.57 -8.77
CA LYS A 83 9.29 -13.15 -8.43
C LYS A 83 9.31 -11.91 -7.53
N TYR A 84 8.51 -10.88 -7.85
CA TYR A 84 8.42 -9.67 -7.02
C TYR A 84 7.94 -10.00 -5.61
N TYR A 85 6.92 -10.86 -5.48
CA TYR A 85 6.44 -11.32 -4.19
C TYR A 85 7.53 -12.05 -3.38
N LEU A 86 8.26 -12.97 -4.00
CA LEU A 86 9.34 -13.72 -3.34
C LEU A 86 10.52 -12.81 -2.95
N ASP A 87 10.92 -11.90 -3.82
CA ASP A 87 11.98 -10.92 -3.54
C ASP A 87 11.59 -10.00 -2.37
N LEU A 88 10.30 -9.61 -2.29
CA LEU A 88 9.76 -8.84 -1.18
C LEU A 88 9.85 -9.62 0.14
N LEU A 89 9.37 -10.87 0.16
CA LEU A 89 9.44 -11.71 1.35
C LEU A 89 10.86 -11.86 1.86
N LYS A 90 11.82 -12.08 0.95
CA LYS A 90 13.24 -12.18 1.27
C LYS A 90 13.79 -10.89 1.87
N TYR A 91 13.44 -9.73 1.31
CA TYR A 91 13.88 -8.44 1.83
C TYR A 91 13.35 -8.18 3.25
N PHE A 92 12.07 -8.50 3.49
CA PHE A 92 11.40 -8.27 4.76
C PHE A 92 11.50 -9.44 5.76
N GLU A 93 12.24 -10.52 5.45
CA GLU A 93 12.32 -11.76 6.25
C GLU A 93 12.53 -11.49 7.74
N LYS A 94 13.52 -10.64 8.08
CA LYS A 94 13.80 -10.25 9.46
C LYS A 94 12.60 -9.55 10.11
N TYR A 95 11.99 -8.59 9.44
CA TYR A 95 10.86 -7.83 9.97
C TYR A 95 9.59 -8.68 10.10
N ILE A 96 9.41 -9.66 9.22
CA ILE A 96 8.32 -10.65 9.30
C ILE A 96 8.54 -11.55 10.51
N TYR A 97 9.76 -12.06 10.72
CA TYR A 97 10.11 -12.84 11.90
C TYR A 97 9.87 -12.05 13.20
N GLU A 98 10.22 -10.78 13.22
CA GLU A 98 9.99 -9.85 14.34
C GLU A 98 8.50 -9.44 14.47
N LYS A 99 7.60 -9.93 13.62
CA LYS A 99 6.17 -9.58 13.54
C LYS A 99 5.90 -8.09 13.30
N ARG A 100 6.85 -7.38 12.74
CA ARG A 100 6.76 -5.95 12.40
C ARG A 100 6.25 -5.72 10.97
N VAL A 101 6.31 -6.72 10.11
CA VAL A 101 5.76 -6.69 8.75
C VAL A 101 4.83 -7.88 8.55
N GLU A 102 3.67 -7.62 7.99
CA GLU A 102 2.77 -8.64 7.46
C GLU A 102 2.56 -8.45 5.97
N VAL A 103 2.72 -9.53 5.20
CA VAL A 103 2.54 -9.52 3.75
C VAL A 103 1.29 -10.33 3.40
N HIS A 104 0.34 -9.68 2.74
CA HIS A 104 -0.94 -10.25 2.33
C HIS A 104 -1.02 -10.33 0.82
N ARG A 105 -0.87 -11.55 0.27
CA ARG A 105 -1.04 -11.80 -1.18
C ARG A 105 -2.54 -11.95 -1.49
N LYS A 106 -3.24 -10.84 -1.53
CA LYS A 106 -4.68 -10.73 -1.81
C LYS A 106 -5.04 -9.34 -2.33
N THR A 107 -6.22 -9.19 -2.86
CA THR A 107 -6.76 -7.88 -3.23
C THR A 107 -7.05 -7.04 -1.97
N SER A 108 -7.14 -5.72 -2.14
CA SER A 108 -7.56 -4.81 -1.07
C SER A 108 -8.97 -5.14 -0.55
N ASP A 109 -9.90 -5.47 -1.45
CA ASP A 109 -11.25 -5.89 -1.07
C ASP A 109 -11.24 -7.12 -0.15
N GLU A 110 -10.49 -8.18 -0.52
CA GLU A 110 -10.33 -9.38 0.31
C GLU A 110 -9.65 -9.10 1.65
N PHE A 111 -8.67 -8.19 1.65
CA PHE A 111 -8.01 -7.77 2.88
C PHE A 111 -8.98 -7.07 3.81
N PHE A 112 -9.72 -6.08 3.34
CA PHE A 112 -10.65 -5.31 4.17
C PHE A 112 -11.83 -6.12 4.69
N LEU A 113 -12.23 -7.20 4.01
CA LEU A 113 -13.29 -8.10 4.50
C LEU A 113 -12.96 -8.79 5.83
N THR A 114 -11.67 -9.03 6.09
CA THR A 114 -11.20 -9.76 7.28
C THR A 114 -10.33 -8.92 8.21
N ASN A 115 -10.14 -7.63 7.87
CA ASN A 115 -9.28 -6.74 8.65
C ASN A 115 -9.98 -6.26 9.92
N GLU A 116 -9.28 -6.38 11.05
CA GLU A 116 -9.68 -5.85 12.35
C GLU A 116 -8.72 -4.74 12.86
N ASN A 117 -7.67 -4.44 12.09
CA ASN A 117 -6.65 -3.50 12.50
C ASN A 117 -7.04 -2.06 12.11
N ILE A 118 -6.56 -1.11 12.92
CA ILE A 118 -6.70 0.33 12.68
C ILE A 118 -5.32 0.91 12.38
N PHE A 119 -5.26 1.85 11.44
CA PHE A 119 -4.03 2.38 10.89
C PHE A 119 -3.89 3.88 11.15
N ASP A 120 -2.65 4.33 11.32
CA ASP A 120 -2.30 5.74 11.42
C ASP A 120 -1.97 6.33 10.04
N LEU A 121 -1.52 5.47 9.11
CA LEU A 121 -1.27 5.79 7.72
C LEU A 121 -1.82 4.69 6.83
N ILE A 122 -2.61 5.06 5.84
CA ILE A 122 -2.98 4.16 4.73
C ILE A 122 -2.49 4.81 3.43
N TYR A 123 -1.59 4.11 2.74
CA TYR A 123 -1.07 4.51 1.43
C TYR A 123 -1.71 3.65 0.35
N ILE A 124 -2.34 4.29 -0.64
CA ILE A 124 -3.08 3.63 -1.72
C ILE A 124 -2.35 3.90 -3.04
N ASP A 125 -1.72 2.86 -3.59
CA ASP A 125 -1.02 2.85 -4.88
C ASP A 125 -1.38 1.56 -5.66
N GLY A 126 -2.63 1.14 -5.55
CA GLY A 126 -3.14 -0.09 -6.14
C GLY A 126 -3.59 0.07 -7.59
N ASN A 127 -4.84 -0.23 -7.84
CA ASN A 127 -5.46 -0.08 -9.15
C ASN A 127 -5.99 1.35 -9.32
N HIS A 128 -5.53 2.07 -10.39
CA HIS A 128 -5.91 3.47 -10.63
C HIS A 128 -7.24 3.64 -11.40
N LEU A 129 -8.00 2.56 -11.67
CA LEU A 129 -9.35 2.69 -12.19
C LEU A 129 -10.28 3.24 -11.11
N PHE A 130 -11.12 4.21 -11.47
CA PHE A 130 -11.97 4.97 -10.57
C PHE A 130 -12.73 4.12 -9.53
N GLU A 131 -13.36 3.01 -9.95
CA GLU A 131 -14.16 2.18 -9.05
C GLU A 131 -13.31 1.45 -7.99
N PHE A 132 -12.07 1.10 -8.31
CA PHE A 132 -11.14 0.48 -7.37
C PHE A 132 -10.62 1.51 -6.37
N VAL A 133 -10.14 2.66 -6.84
CA VAL A 133 -9.68 3.76 -5.99
C VAL A 133 -10.79 4.20 -5.03
N LYS A 134 -12.01 4.37 -5.54
CA LYS A 134 -13.17 4.73 -4.71
C LYS A 134 -13.43 3.71 -3.61
N ARG A 135 -13.40 2.40 -3.90
CA ARG A 135 -13.58 1.34 -2.90
C ARG A 135 -12.47 1.34 -1.87
N ASP A 136 -11.22 1.47 -2.31
CA ASP A 136 -10.07 1.53 -1.41
C ASP A 136 -10.18 2.71 -0.44
N ILE A 137 -10.58 3.89 -0.91
CA ILE A 137 -10.83 5.05 -0.07
C ILE A 137 -11.97 4.78 0.93
N LEU A 138 -13.12 4.28 0.47
CA LEU A 138 -14.28 4.04 1.32
C LEU A 138 -13.99 2.98 2.40
N ASN A 139 -13.24 1.94 2.06
CA ASN A 139 -12.80 0.94 3.00
C ASN A 139 -11.77 1.51 3.98
N SER A 140 -10.77 2.24 3.49
CA SER A 140 -9.75 2.87 4.32
C SER A 140 -10.33 3.81 5.38
N LEU A 141 -11.41 4.55 5.06
CA LEU A 141 -12.09 5.44 6.00
C LEU A 141 -12.67 4.72 7.23
N LYS A 142 -12.93 3.42 7.15
CA LYS A 142 -13.42 2.61 8.27
C LYS A 142 -12.31 2.21 9.24
N PHE A 143 -11.06 2.17 8.75
CA PHE A 143 -9.93 1.59 9.46
C PHE A 143 -8.79 2.61 9.72
N ILE A 144 -9.04 3.89 9.53
CA ILE A 144 -8.08 4.96 9.83
C ILE A 144 -8.35 5.55 11.22
N THR A 145 -7.30 5.83 12.00
CA THR A 145 -7.43 6.56 13.28
C THR A 145 -7.95 7.98 13.06
N GLU A 146 -8.42 8.63 14.13
CA GLU A 146 -8.98 10.00 14.06
C GLU A 146 -7.94 11.01 13.52
N ASP A 147 -6.69 10.89 13.96
CA ASP A 147 -5.55 11.73 13.52
C ASP A 147 -4.74 11.11 12.38
N GLY A 148 -5.20 9.97 11.85
CA GLY A 148 -4.53 9.26 10.77
C GLY A 148 -4.69 9.95 9.42
N ILE A 149 -3.83 9.58 8.48
CA ILE A 149 -3.86 10.11 7.12
C ILE A 149 -4.01 8.99 6.08
N ILE A 150 -4.79 9.29 5.04
CA ILE A 150 -4.88 8.47 3.83
C ILE A 150 -4.16 9.24 2.73
N VAL A 151 -3.24 8.57 2.05
CA VAL A 151 -2.45 9.11 0.94
C VAL A 151 -2.73 8.29 -0.30
N LEU A 152 -2.99 8.96 -1.41
CA LEU A 152 -3.16 8.35 -2.71
C LEU A 152 -1.95 8.70 -3.58
N ASP A 153 -1.48 7.74 -4.36
CA ASP A 153 -0.53 7.97 -5.43
C ASP A 153 -1.30 8.28 -6.72
N ASP A 154 -1.03 9.49 -7.29
CA ASP A 154 -1.66 10.11 -8.49
C ASP A 154 -3.15 10.44 -8.38
#